data_efe4dce2556f89913d05418fc20709b0
#
_entry.id   efe4dce2556f89913d05418fc20709b0
#
_cell.length_a   1.000
_cell.length_b   1.000
_cell.length_c   1.000
_cell.angle_alpha   90.00
_cell.angle_beta   90.00
_cell.angle_gamma   90.00
#
_symmetry.space_group_name_H-M   'P 1'
#
loop_
_entity.id
_entity.type
_entity.pdbx_description
1 polymer ?
#
loop_
_entity_poly.entity_id
_entity_poly.type
_entity_poly.pdbx_seq_one_letter_code
_entity_poly.pdbx_strand_id
1 'polypeptide(L)'
;ALKANRVKALVATSALGMGFDKPDLGFVVHLGAPSSAVSYYQQVGRAGRGTDHADVLLLPGREDRAIWEYFATASMPDEQNAYAVCDALADEPDGLSIPALEARVQLRRSTLELLLKVLDVEDAVRKIGSRWYSTGAPWSYDAPRYRAVAQARVREQEAMLAYESTEGCRMVFLARELDDTTAAPCGKCDRCAGPWYPEQVSERAVQQAQGTLNAVGVEIAPRGMWPTGLQELAGENAPKGK
;
A
#
# COMPACT_ATOMS: atom_id res chain seq x y z
N ALA A 1 -10.19 10.52 18.52
CA ALA A 1 -9.14 11.00 19.42
C ALA A 1 -8.37 12.16 18.78
N LEU A 2 -7.75 12.00 17.58
CA LEU A 2 -6.90 13.01 16.93
C LEU A 2 -7.68 14.29 16.59
N LYS A 3 -8.89 14.21 15.99
CA LYS A 3 -9.73 15.38 15.68
C LYS A 3 -10.11 16.21 16.93
N ALA A 4 -10.17 15.56 18.08
CA ALA A 4 -10.49 16.22 19.35
C ALA A 4 -9.25 16.57 20.18
N ASN A 5 -8.06 16.57 19.58
CA ASN A 5 -6.77 16.88 20.22
C ASN A 5 -6.48 16.08 21.51
N ARG A 6 -7.03 14.87 21.64
CA ARG A 6 -6.78 13.98 22.79
C ARG A 6 -5.52 13.12 22.65
N VAL A 7 -4.91 13.14 21.48
CA VAL A 7 -3.61 12.51 21.18
C VAL A 7 -2.74 13.47 20.39
N LYS A 8 -1.43 13.46 20.62
CA LYS A 8 -0.46 14.34 19.94
C LYS A 8 -0.16 13.89 18.52
N ALA A 9 -0.18 12.60 18.28
CA ALA A 9 0.13 12.01 16.99
C ALA A 9 -0.70 10.75 16.78
N LEU A 10 -0.84 10.36 15.52
CA LEU A 10 -1.45 9.11 15.10
C LEU A 10 -0.50 8.41 14.14
N VAL A 11 -0.15 7.16 14.45
CA VAL A 11 0.56 6.28 13.52
C VAL A 11 -0.49 5.57 12.67
N ALA A 12 -0.37 5.67 11.38
CA ALA A 12 -1.35 5.15 10.43
C ALA A 12 -0.67 4.66 9.15
N THR A 13 -1.34 3.79 8.45
CA THR A 13 -1.00 3.44 7.08
C THR A 13 -1.56 4.47 6.10
N SER A 14 -1.24 4.33 4.80
CA SER A 14 -1.80 5.15 3.72
C SER A 14 -3.34 5.18 3.67
N ALA A 15 -4.03 4.26 4.37
CA ALA A 15 -5.50 4.24 4.46
C ALA A 15 -6.09 5.55 5.05
N LEU A 16 -5.35 6.28 5.87
CA LEU A 16 -5.70 7.63 6.33
C LEU A 16 -5.19 8.73 5.39
N GLY A 17 -4.55 8.35 4.31
CA GLY A 17 -4.07 9.27 3.28
C GLY A 17 -5.18 10.01 2.53
N MET A 18 -6.44 9.57 2.57
CA MET A 18 -7.60 10.24 1.96
C MET A 18 -8.76 10.38 2.95
N GLY A 19 -9.62 11.39 2.72
CA GLY A 19 -10.85 11.55 3.50
C GLY A 19 -10.69 12.06 4.94
N PHE A 20 -9.46 12.33 5.42
CA PHE A 20 -9.22 12.87 6.74
C PHE A 20 -8.88 14.37 6.65
N ASP A 21 -9.68 15.21 7.29
CA ASP A 21 -9.43 16.65 7.39
C ASP A 21 -9.32 17.08 8.86
N LYS A 22 -8.21 17.78 9.16
CA LYS A 22 -7.91 18.39 10.45
C LYS A 22 -7.07 19.65 10.18
N PRO A 23 -7.70 20.83 10.19
CA PRO A 23 -7.03 22.09 9.80
C PRO A 23 -5.81 22.42 10.65
N ASP A 24 -5.83 22.10 11.92
CA ASP A 24 -4.75 22.32 12.91
C ASP A 24 -3.72 21.16 12.97
N LEU A 25 -3.53 20.41 11.87
CA LEU A 25 -2.48 19.40 11.80
C LEU A 25 -1.11 20.07 11.63
N GLY A 26 -0.29 20.02 12.69
CA GLY A 26 0.98 20.73 12.77
C GLY A 26 2.15 19.99 12.13
N PHE A 27 2.04 18.68 11.86
CA PHE A 27 3.10 17.94 11.21
C PHE A 27 2.59 16.67 10.50
N VAL A 28 3.37 16.24 9.50
CA VAL A 28 3.27 14.92 8.84
C VAL A 28 4.66 14.33 8.70
N VAL A 29 4.83 13.09 9.17
CA VAL A 29 6.09 12.33 9.05
C VAL A 29 5.80 11.04 8.28
N HIS A 30 6.57 10.81 7.22
CA HIS A 30 6.55 9.55 6.48
C HIS A 30 7.73 8.68 6.91
N LEU A 31 7.45 7.47 7.33
CA LEU A 31 8.42 6.38 7.54
C LEU A 31 8.34 5.47 6.32
N GLY A 32 9.26 5.63 5.39
CA GLY A 32 9.17 5.13 4.02
C GLY A 32 8.45 6.10 3.09
N ALA A 33 8.84 6.11 1.83
CA ALA A 33 8.28 6.98 0.81
C ALA A 33 7.06 6.32 0.13
N PRO A 34 5.99 7.10 -0.19
CA PRO A 34 4.96 6.62 -1.10
C PRO A 34 5.52 6.43 -2.51
N SER A 35 4.84 5.59 -3.31
CA SER A 35 5.31 5.22 -4.65
C SER A 35 5.16 6.32 -5.71
N SER A 36 4.59 7.47 -5.37
CA SER A 36 4.48 8.60 -6.30
C SER A 36 4.53 9.95 -5.59
N ALA A 37 5.08 10.95 -6.26
CA ALA A 37 5.15 12.33 -5.81
C ALA A 37 3.74 12.93 -5.61
N VAL A 38 2.79 12.57 -6.45
CA VAL A 38 1.38 13.00 -6.33
C VAL A 38 0.74 12.46 -5.05
N SER A 39 0.93 11.16 -4.75
CA SER A 39 0.44 10.55 -3.50
C SER A 39 1.10 11.23 -2.28
N TYR A 40 2.39 11.50 -2.36
CA TYR A 40 3.10 12.22 -1.31
C TYR A 40 2.51 13.61 -1.09
N TYR A 41 2.34 14.40 -2.16
CA TYR A 41 1.74 15.73 -2.09
C TYR A 41 0.35 15.71 -1.45
N GLN A 42 -0.51 14.78 -1.83
CA GLN A 42 -1.85 14.62 -1.25
C GLN A 42 -1.82 14.33 0.26
N GLN A 43 -0.82 13.59 0.73
CA GLN A 43 -0.67 13.23 2.14
C GLN A 43 -0.09 14.38 2.95
N VAL A 44 0.93 15.05 2.46
CA VAL A 44 1.57 16.19 3.16
C VAL A 44 0.71 17.46 3.12
N GLY A 45 -0.08 17.65 2.07
CA GLY A 45 -1.00 18.77 1.90
C GLY A 45 -2.16 18.80 2.91
N ARG A 46 -2.18 17.87 3.88
CA ARG A 46 -3.10 17.88 5.03
C ARG A 46 -2.59 18.71 6.19
N ALA A 47 -1.28 18.89 6.30
CA ALA A 47 -0.66 19.73 7.31
C ALA A 47 -0.75 21.22 6.93
N GLY A 48 -0.83 22.09 7.91
CA GLY A 48 -0.73 23.54 7.72
C GLY A 48 -1.95 24.23 7.10
N ARG A 49 -3.12 23.57 7.05
CA ARG A 49 -4.31 24.19 6.45
C ARG A 49 -4.90 25.32 7.28
N GLY A 50 -4.78 25.24 8.59
CA GLY A 50 -5.30 26.23 9.54
C GLY A 50 -4.26 26.63 10.59
N THR A 51 -2.97 26.44 10.28
CA THR A 51 -1.84 26.86 11.12
C THR A 51 -0.86 27.68 10.28
N ASP A 52 -0.16 28.60 10.91
CA ASP A 52 0.84 29.45 10.22
C ASP A 52 2.06 28.65 9.77
N HIS A 53 2.30 27.51 10.42
CA HIS A 53 3.42 26.61 10.14
C HIS A 53 3.03 25.16 10.35
N ALA A 54 3.61 24.28 9.52
CA ALA A 54 3.54 22.85 9.70
C ALA A 54 4.82 22.19 9.20
N ASP A 55 5.27 21.17 9.95
CA ASP A 55 6.46 20.42 9.62
C ASP A 55 6.13 19.20 8.77
N VAL A 56 6.88 18.99 7.71
CA VAL A 56 6.78 17.83 6.85
C VAL A 56 8.14 17.15 6.77
N LEU A 57 8.20 15.88 7.14
CA LEU A 57 9.42 15.09 7.11
C LEU A 57 9.20 13.80 6.34
N LEU A 58 10.09 13.51 5.41
CA LEU A 58 10.18 12.24 4.70
C LEU A 58 11.46 11.52 5.12
N LEU A 59 11.30 10.29 5.59
CA LEU A 59 12.39 9.38 5.94
C LEU A 59 12.32 8.18 5.00
N PRO A 60 12.98 8.22 3.82
CA PRO A 60 12.96 7.13 2.86
C PRO A 60 13.58 5.85 3.44
N GLY A 61 12.96 4.71 3.13
CA GLY A 61 13.47 3.38 3.49
C GLY A 61 14.28 2.77 2.33
N ARG A 62 15.26 1.95 2.66
CA ARG A 62 16.00 1.18 1.63
C ARG A 62 15.11 0.17 0.91
N GLU A 63 14.07 -0.29 1.57
CA GLU A 63 13.07 -1.25 1.12
C GLU A 63 11.95 -0.64 0.28
N ASP A 64 11.81 0.67 0.24
CA ASP A 64 10.68 1.35 -0.41
C ASP A 64 10.50 0.89 -1.86
N ARG A 65 11.59 0.84 -2.62
CA ARG A 65 11.58 0.40 -4.02
C ARG A 65 11.05 -1.03 -4.18
N ALA A 66 11.49 -1.95 -3.35
CA ALA A 66 11.05 -3.35 -3.40
C ALA A 66 9.56 -3.47 -3.03
N ILE A 67 9.09 -2.65 -2.08
CA ILE A 67 7.67 -2.56 -1.69
C ILE A 67 6.83 -2.02 -2.86
N TRP A 68 7.28 -0.97 -3.52
CA TRP A 68 6.58 -0.39 -4.68
C TRP A 68 6.49 -1.38 -5.85
N GLU A 69 7.59 -2.06 -6.17
CA GLU A 69 7.65 -3.10 -7.21
C GLU A 69 6.68 -4.24 -6.91
N TYR A 70 6.64 -4.70 -5.65
CA TYR A 70 5.70 -5.73 -5.22
C TYR A 70 4.24 -5.30 -5.45
N PHE A 71 3.84 -4.11 -4.99
CA PHE A 71 2.47 -3.64 -5.17
C PHE A 71 2.13 -3.30 -6.63
N ALA A 72 3.10 -2.88 -7.42
CA ALA A 72 2.91 -2.64 -8.84
C ALA A 72 2.60 -3.94 -9.60
N THR A 73 3.31 -5.02 -9.28
CA THR A 73 3.13 -6.33 -9.92
C THR A 73 1.91 -7.09 -9.37
N ALA A 74 1.72 -7.08 -8.05
CA ALA A 74 0.63 -7.82 -7.39
C ALA A 74 -0.77 -7.38 -7.82
N SER A 75 -0.92 -6.15 -8.32
CA SER A 75 -2.20 -5.59 -8.76
C SER A 75 -2.46 -5.72 -10.27
N MET A 76 -1.49 -6.28 -11.03
CA MET A 76 -1.66 -6.53 -12.46
C MET A 76 -2.21 -7.94 -12.68
N PRO A 77 -3.27 -8.10 -13.48
CA PRO A 77 -3.72 -9.42 -13.87
C PRO A 77 -2.68 -10.10 -14.76
N ASP A 78 -2.38 -11.35 -14.48
CA ASP A 78 -1.63 -12.21 -15.39
C ASP A 78 -2.57 -12.74 -16.46
N GLU A 79 -2.11 -12.69 -17.74
CA GLU A 79 -2.94 -13.05 -18.89
C GLU A 79 -3.42 -14.50 -18.83
N GLN A 80 -2.53 -15.44 -18.52
CA GLN A 80 -2.86 -16.87 -18.48
C GLN A 80 -3.86 -17.16 -17.35
N ASN A 81 -3.65 -16.56 -16.18
CA ASN A 81 -4.54 -16.69 -15.05
C ASN A 81 -5.91 -16.08 -15.33
N ALA A 82 -5.96 -14.96 -16.05
CA ALA A 82 -7.21 -14.30 -16.41
C ALA A 82 -8.05 -15.18 -17.36
N TYR A 83 -7.45 -15.73 -18.39
CA TYR A 83 -8.13 -16.68 -19.28
C TYR A 83 -8.56 -17.94 -18.54
N ALA A 84 -7.70 -18.52 -17.69
CA ALA A 84 -8.05 -19.72 -16.92
C ALA A 84 -9.26 -19.50 -16.01
N VAL A 85 -9.39 -18.31 -15.40
CA VAL A 85 -10.56 -17.96 -14.57
C VAL A 85 -11.81 -17.78 -15.43
N CYS A 86 -11.71 -17.09 -16.58
CA CYS A 86 -12.84 -16.92 -17.49
C CYS A 86 -13.35 -18.25 -18.05
N ASP A 87 -12.44 -19.12 -18.48
CA ASP A 87 -12.78 -20.46 -19.01
C ASP A 87 -13.44 -21.32 -17.93
N ALA A 88 -12.87 -21.36 -16.71
CA ALA A 88 -13.44 -22.09 -15.60
C ALA A 88 -14.86 -21.65 -15.23
N LEU A 89 -15.18 -20.37 -15.39
CA LEU A 89 -16.51 -19.82 -15.15
C LEU A 89 -17.45 -20.02 -16.34
N ALA A 90 -16.94 -20.02 -17.56
CA ALA A 90 -17.74 -20.30 -18.75
C ALA A 90 -18.23 -21.75 -18.79
N ASP A 91 -17.42 -22.70 -18.30
CA ASP A 91 -17.75 -24.11 -18.21
C ASP A 91 -18.77 -24.44 -17.10
N GLU A 92 -19.10 -23.49 -16.23
CA GLU A 92 -19.93 -23.73 -15.05
C GLU A 92 -21.11 -22.75 -14.97
N PRO A 93 -22.26 -23.08 -15.61
CA PRO A 93 -23.43 -22.19 -15.64
C PRO A 93 -24.01 -21.82 -14.27
N ASP A 94 -23.84 -22.71 -13.28
CA ASP A 94 -24.29 -22.49 -11.90
C ASP A 94 -23.33 -21.60 -11.09
N GLY A 95 -22.24 -21.14 -11.72
CA GLY A 95 -21.21 -20.31 -11.11
C GLY A 95 -20.36 -21.05 -10.07
N LEU A 96 -19.23 -20.45 -9.72
CA LEU A 96 -18.28 -21.05 -8.79
C LEU A 96 -18.08 -20.18 -7.54
N SER A 97 -17.92 -20.81 -6.40
CA SER A 97 -17.43 -20.16 -5.19
C SER A 97 -15.91 -19.93 -5.27
N ILE A 98 -15.38 -19.01 -4.46
CA ILE A 98 -13.92 -18.79 -4.41
C ILE A 98 -13.16 -20.09 -4.12
N PRO A 99 -13.51 -20.93 -3.13
CA PRO A 99 -12.81 -22.20 -2.90
C PRO A 99 -12.85 -23.16 -4.10
N ALA A 100 -13.97 -23.19 -4.84
CA ALA A 100 -14.07 -24.03 -6.03
C ALA A 100 -13.21 -23.51 -7.19
N LEU A 101 -13.11 -22.18 -7.36
CA LEU A 101 -12.19 -21.56 -8.32
C LEU A 101 -10.73 -21.79 -7.94
N GLU A 102 -10.36 -21.62 -6.66
CA GLU A 102 -8.99 -21.90 -6.19
C GLU A 102 -8.53 -23.32 -6.56
N ALA A 103 -9.44 -24.30 -6.38
CA ALA A 103 -9.13 -25.68 -6.72
C ALA A 103 -8.96 -25.91 -8.23
N ARG A 104 -9.69 -25.17 -9.10
CA ARG A 104 -9.62 -25.32 -10.56
C ARG A 104 -8.43 -24.60 -11.18
N VAL A 105 -8.18 -23.34 -10.76
CA VAL A 105 -7.15 -22.49 -11.41
C VAL A 105 -5.82 -22.48 -10.67
N GLN A 106 -5.70 -23.17 -9.55
CA GLN A 106 -4.49 -23.28 -8.72
C GLN A 106 -3.87 -21.94 -8.32
N LEU A 107 -4.70 -20.91 -8.12
CA LEU A 107 -4.30 -19.59 -7.66
C LEU A 107 -4.52 -19.45 -6.16
N ARG A 108 -3.62 -18.70 -5.51
CA ARG A 108 -3.84 -18.30 -4.12
C ARG A 108 -5.06 -17.39 -4.01
N ARG A 109 -5.83 -17.55 -2.95
CA ARG A 109 -7.07 -16.80 -2.71
C ARG A 109 -6.92 -15.29 -2.89
N SER A 110 -5.88 -14.68 -2.34
CA SER A 110 -5.64 -13.24 -2.46
C SER A 110 -5.43 -12.78 -3.91
N THR A 111 -4.69 -13.54 -4.69
CA THR A 111 -4.46 -13.28 -6.12
C THR A 111 -5.76 -13.45 -6.91
N LEU A 112 -6.50 -14.52 -6.65
CA LEU A 112 -7.78 -14.80 -7.30
C LEU A 112 -8.82 -13.71 -7.00
N GLU A 113 -8.93 -13.26 -5.74
CA GLU A 113 -9.87 -12.21 -5.35
C GLU A 113 -9.55 -10.86 -6.01
N LEU A 114 -8.26 -10.54 -6.20
CA LEU A 114 -7.84 -9.33 -6.94
C LEU A 114 -8.16 -9.46 -8.44
N LEU A 115 -7.84 -10.60 -9.03
CA LEU A 115 -8.10 -10.86 -10.44
C LEU A 115 -9.61 -10.81 -10.76
N LEU A 116 -10.43 -11.44 -9.93
CA LEU A 116 -11.89 -11.42 -10.07
C LEU A 116 -12.46 -10.00 -10.02
N LYS A 117 -11.91 -9.11 -9.19
CA LYS A 117 -12.32 -7.70 -9.16
C LYS A 117 -11.99 -6.95 -10.45
N VAL A 118 -10.84 -7.24 -11.05
CA VAL A 118 -10.46 -6.65 -12.34
C VAL A 118 -11.40 -7.14 -13.45
N LEU A 119 -11.61 -8.46 -13.52
CA LEU A 119 -12.50 -9.08 -14.51
C LEU A 119 -13.97 -8.64 -14.34
N ASP A 120 -14.43 -8.36 -13.11
CA ASP A 120 -15.77 -7.82 -12.83
C ASP A 120 -15.92 -6.38 -13.35
N VAL A 121 -14.90 -5.54 -13.15
CA VAL A 121 -14.87 -4.17 -13.70
C VAL A 121 -14.82 -4.19 -15.23
N GLU A 122 -14.22 -5.18 -15.83
CA GLU A 122 -14.13 -5.37 -17.28
C GLU A 122 -15.32 -6.13 -17.88
N ASP A 123 -16.34 -6.40 -17.06
CA ASP A 123 -17.58 -7.10 -17.43
C ASP A 123 -17.39 -8.53 -17.98
N ALA A 124 -16.22 -9.14 -17.72
CA ALA A 124 -15.95 -10.52 -18.10
C ALA A 124 -16.65 -11.51 -17.15
N VAL A 125 -16.69 -11.17 -15.86
CA VAL A 125 -17.31 -11.98 -14.82
C VAL A 125 -18.21 -11.11 -13.93
N ARG A 126 -19.08 -11.75 -13.14
CA ARG A 126 -19.97 -11.04 -12.21
C ARG A 126 -20.18 -11.83 -10.94
N LYS A 127 -20.20 -11.12 -9.81
CA LYS A 127 -20.51 -11.71 -8.53
C LYS A 127 -22.01 -11.67 -8.25
N ILE A 128 -22.61 -12.82 -7.96
CA ILE A 128 -24.02 -12.93 -7.51
C ILE A 128 -24.04 -13.74 -6.21
N GLY A 129 -24.42 -13.09 -5.12
CA GLY A 129 -24.36 -13.70 -3.78
C GLY A 129 -22.92 -14.09 -3.39
N SER A 130 -22.68 -15.38 -3.17
CA SER A 130 -21.37 -15.93 -2.81
C SER A 130 -20.61 -16.55 -3.99
N ARG A 131 -21.17 -16.52 -5.19
CA ARG A 131 -20.62 -17.16 -6.39
C ARG A 131 -20.26 -16.16 -7.47
N TRP A 132 -19.34 -16.58 -8.33
CA TRP A 132 -18.92 -15.86 -9.52
C TRP A 132 -19.41 -16.56 -10.77
N TYR A 133 -19.80 -15.79 -11.77
CA TYR A 133 -20.38 -16.24 -13.02
C TYR A 133 -19.64 -15.58 -14.19
N SER A 134 -19.54 -16.28 -15.31
CA SER A 134 -19.24 -15.64 -16.59
C SER A 134 -20.41 -14.76 -17.00
N THR A 135 -20.12 -13.57 -17.55
CA THR A 135 -21.15 -12.72 -18.14
C THR A 135 -21.57 -13.18 -19.55
N GLY A 136 -20.75 -14.01 -20.17
CA GLY A 136 -20.89 -14.40 -21.57
C GLY A 136 -20.51 -13.28 -22.55
N ALA A 137 -20.09 -12.11 -22.07
CA ALA A 137 -19.61 -11.04 -22.93
C ALA A 137 -18.24 -11.40 -23.54
N PRO A 138 -17.96 -11.01 -24.80
CA PRO A 138 -16.64 -11.18 -25.38
C PRO A 138 -15.61 -10.39 -24.56
N TRP A 139 -14.61 -11.09 -24.06
CA TRP A 139 -13.52 -10.48 -23.31
C TRP A 139 -12.17 -10.92 -23.87
N SER A 140 -11.22 -9.99 -23.91
CA SER A 140 -9.84 -10.26 -24.29
C SER A 140 -8.89 -9.47 -23.42
N TYR A 141 -7.74 -10.08 -23.10
CA TYR A 141 -6.71 -9.42 -22.30
C TYR A 141 -6.09 -8.24 -23.06
N ASP A 142 -6.25 -7.03 -22.54
CA ASP A 142 -5.70 -5.80 -23.12
C ASP A 142 -4.23 -5.59 -22.69
N ALA A 143 -3.33 -6.39 -23.27
CA ALA A 143 -1.90 -6.31 -22.97
C ALA A 143 -1.29 -4.91 -23.20
N PRO A 144 -1.66 -4.13 -24.25
CA PRO A 144 -1.19 -2.75 -24.40
C PRO A 144 -1.57 -1.85 -23.23
N ARG A 145 -2.81 -1.92 -22.79
CA ARG A 145 -3.33 -1.13 -21.65
C ARG A 145 -2.59 -1.47 -20.36
N TYR A 146 -2.45 -2.75 -20.03
CA TYR A 146 -1.75 -3.18 -18.82
C TYR A 146 -0.27 -2.79 -18.84
N ARG A 147 0.40 -2.91 -19.99
CA ARG A 147 1.77 -2.40 -20.14
C ARG A 147 1.86 -0.89 -19.94
N ALA A 148 0.93 -0.12 -20.48
CA ALA A 148 0.91 1.33 -20.30
C ALA A 148 0.73 1.72 -18.81
N VAL A 149 -0.14 1.02 -18.07
CA VAL A 149 -0.32 1.22 -16.63
C VAL A 149 0.95 0.86 -15.86
N ALA A 150 1.59 -0.26 -16.18
CA ALA A 150 2.85 -0.66 -15.53
C ALA A 150 3.95 0.38 -15.77
N GLN A 151 4.10 0.86 -17.00
CA GLN A 151 5.07 1.91 -17.35
C GLN A 151 4.77 3.24 -16.65
N ALA A 152 3.48 3.61 -16.50
CA ALA A 152 3.10 4.80 -15.77
C ALA A 152 3.54 4.71 -14.29
N ARG A 153 3.32 3.57 -13.64
CA ARG A 153 3.78 3.33 -12.27
C ARG A 153 5.30 3.41 -12.11
N VAL A 154 6.05 2.87 -13.07
CA VAL A 154 7.52 3.00 -13.05
C VAL A 154 7.93 4.46 -13.13
N ARG A 155 7.32 5.25 -14.03
CA ARG A 155 7.60 6.69 -14.10
C ARG A 155 7.28 7.44 -12.82
N GLU A 156 6.17 7.11 -12.15
CA GLU A 156 5.80 7.69 -10.85
C GLU A 156 6.84 7.36 -9.76
N GLN A 157 7.33 6.13 -9.73
CA GLN A 157 8.38 5.70 -8.80
C GLN A 157 9.71 6.43 -9.08
N GLU A 158 10.09 6.56 -10.35
CA GLU A 158 11.28 7.30 -10.76
C GLU A 158 11.17 8.79 -10.38
N ALA A 159 10.00 9.40 -10.55
CA ALA A 159 9.75 10.77 -10.11
C ALA A 159 9.87 10.92 -8.57
N MET A 160 9.42 9.91 -7.80
CA MET A 160 9.58 9.95 -6.35
C MET A 160 11.06 9.85 -5.93
N LEU A 161 11.85 8.99 -6.56
CA LEU A 161 13.30 8.92 -6.33
C LEU A 161 14.01 10.23 -6.73
N ALA A 162 13.59 10.84 -7.83
CA ALA A 162 14.09 12.14 -8.24
C ALA A 162 13.73 13.25 -7.25
N TYR A 163 12.52 13.20 -6.66
CA TYR A 163 12.12 14.09 -5.58
C TYR A 163 13.03 13.96 -4.34
N GLU A 164 13.35 12.74 -3.94
CA GLU A 164 14.23 12.47 -2.79
C GLU A 164 15.63 13.09 -2.99
N SER A 165 16.15 13.01 -4.19
CA SER A 165 17.50 13.48 -4.54
C SER A 165 17.56 14.91 -5.08
N THR A 166 16.42 15.60 -5.28
CA THR A 166 16.43 16.95 -5.88
C THR A 166 17.23 17.95 -5.05
N GLU A 167 18.01 18.77 -5.71
CA GLU A 167 18.70 19.93 -5.12
C GLU A 167 17.86 21.20 -5.20
N GLY A 168 16.79 21.18 -5.99
CA GLY A 168 15.87 22.30 -6.14
C GLY A 168 14.79 22.36 -5.07
N CYS A 169 13.95 23.37 -5.15
CA CYS A 169 12.83 23.54 -4.22
C CYS A 169 11.87 22.34 -4.25
N ARG A 170 11.62 21.73 -3.08
CA ARG A 170 10.73 20.58 -2.91
C ARG A 170 9.31 20.85 -3.42
N MET A 171 8.78 22.05 -3.13
CA MET A 171 7.42 22.42 -3.54
C MET A 171 7.30 22.65 -5.04
N VAL A 172 8.32 23.25 -5.67
CA VAL A 172 8.35 23.38 -7.13
C VAL A 172 8.39 22.03 -7.82
N PHE A 173 9.17 21.08 -7.28
CA PHE A 173 9.19 19.71 -7.82
C PHE A 173 7.80 19.10 -7.77
N LEU A 174 7.15 19.08 -6.60
CA LEU A 174 5.83 18.49 -6.43
C LEU A 174 4.75 19.19 -7.27
N ALA A 175 4.83 20.51 -7.40
CA ALA A 175 3.88 21.27 -8.22
C ALA A 175 4.00 20.90 -9.72
N ARG A 176 5.23 20.71 -10.21
CA ARG A 176 5.49 20.27 -11.60
C ARG A 176 4.95 18.87 -11.88
N GLU A 177 5.00 17.96 -10.91
CA GLU A 177 4.38 16.64 -11.02
C GLU A 177 2.84 16.70 -11.06
N LEU A 178 2.27 17.87 -10.77
CA LEU A 178 0.83 18.19 -10.88
C LEU A 178 0.55 19.14 -12.06
N ASP A 179 1.46 19.21 -13.03
CA ASP A 179 1.36 20.06 -14.24
C ASP A 179 1.32 21.58 -13.95
N ASP A 180 1.69 22.02 -12.73
CA ASP A 180 1.84 23.43 -12.44
C ASP A 180 3.23 23.94 -12.86
N THR A 181 3.29 24.54 -14.04
CA THR A 181 4.52 25.14 -14.59
C THR A 181 4.82 26.53 -14.04
N THR A 182 3.91 27.12 -13.25
CA THR A 182 4.04 28.49 -12.72
C THR A 182 4.62 28.54 -11.30
N ALA A 183 4.84 27.37 -10.68
CA ALA A 183 5.32 27.26 -9.32
C ALA A 183 6.70 27.95 -9.13
N ALA A 184 6.80 28.77 -8.09
CA ALA A 184 8.02 29.47 -7.68
C ALA A 184 8.61 28.85 -6.39
N PRO A 185 9.91 29.07 -6.09
CA PRO A 185 10.54 28.59 -4.86
C PRO A 185 9.76 28.99 -3.61
N CYS A 186 9.50 28.02 -2.73
CA CYS A 186 8.62 28.22 -1.57
C CYS A 186 9.26 29.00 -0.42
N GLY A 187 10.60 29.14 -0.39
CA GLY A 187 11.33 29.81 0.67
C GLY A 187 11.35 29.11 2.04
N LYS A 188 10.71 27.92 2.16
CA LYS A 188 10.48 27.25 3.46
C LYS A 188 11.04 25.84 3.56
N CYS A 189 11.23 25.13 2.43
CA CYS A 189 11.74 23.78 2.46
C CYS A 189 13.23 23.70 2.77
N ASP A 190 13.73 22.52 3.08
CA ASP A 190 15.15 22.24 3.37
C ASP A 190 16.11 22.74 2.27
N ARG A 191 15.66 22.76 1.01
CA ARG A 191 16.45 23.26 -0.12
C ARG A 191 16.42 24.78 -0.28
N CYS A 192 15.39 25.44 0.22
CA CYS A 192 15.27 26.91 0.15
C CYS A 192 15.83 27.60 1.41
N ALA A 193 15.55 27.04 2.60
CA ALA A 193 15.84 27.64 3.90
C ALA A 193 16.93 26.90 4.71
N GLY A 194 17.37 25.75 4.20
CA GLY A 194 18.22 24.81 4.94
C GLY A 194 17.41 23.82 5.80
N PRO A 195 18.04 22.71 6.21
CA PRO A 195 17.39 21.71 7.06
C PRO A 195 17.12 22.27 8.46
N TRP A 196 15.94 22.02 9.00
CA TRP A 196 15.52 22.38 10.36
C TRP A 196 15.75 21.23 11.36
N TYR A 197 16.06 20.05 10.86
CA TYR A 197 16.32 18.84 11.65
C TYR A 197 17.82 18.51 11.66
N PRO A 198 18.33 17.79 12.67
CA PRO A 198 19.72 17.36 12.70
C PRO A 198 20.01 16.34 11.60
N GLU A 199 21.02 16.61 10.77
CA GLU A 199 21.44 15.68 9.70
C GLU A 199 22.18 14.45 10.23
N GLN A 200 22.75 14.56 11.44
CA GLN A 200 23.50 13.47 12.07
C GLN A 200 22.77 12.92 13.28
N VAL A 201 22.66 11.61 13.32
CA VAL A 201 22.16 10.88 14.49
C VAL A 201 23.35 10.43 15.32
N SER A 202 23.30 10.66 16.64
CA SER A 202 24.39 10.22 17.53
C SER A 202 24.51 8.70 17.55
N GLU A 203 25.74 8.18 17.67
CA GLU A 203 26.00 6.74 17.76
C GLU A 203 25.20 6.08 18.89
N ARG A 204 25.04 6.76 20.03
CA ARG A 204 24.22 6.30 21.14
C ARG A 204 22.75 6.10 20.73
N ALA A 205 22.17 7.01 19.95
CA ALA A 205 20.79 6.89 19.48
C ALA A 205 20.64 5.75 18.47
N VAL A 206 21.64 5.55 17.60
CA VAL A 206 21.68 4.42 16.66
C VAL A 206 21.74 3.09 17.42
N GLN A 207 22.63 2.97 18.40
CA GLN A 207 22.76 1.75 19.21
C GLN A 207 21.50 1.46 20.02
N GLN A 208 20.87 2.47 20.58
CA GLN A 208 19.62 2.35 21.32
C GLN A 208 18.46 1.90 20.43
N ALA A 209 18.34 2.48 19.22
CA ALA A 209 17.33 2.06 18.24
C ALA A 209 17.57 0.61 17.77
N GLN A 210 18.81 0.25 17.45
CA GLN A 210 19.17 -1.12 17.07
C GLN A 210 18.89 -2.12 18.19
N GLY A 211 19.22 -1.78 19.44
CA GLY A 211 18.92 -2.62 20.60
C GLY A 211 17.41 -2.85 20.77
N THR A 212 16.60 -1.82 20.57
CA THR A 212 15.13 -1.93 20.65
C THR A 212 14.57 -2.75 19.50
N LEU A 213 15.02 -2.51 18.27
CA LEU A 213 14.56 -3.23 17.08
C LEU A 213 14.96 -4.71 17.11
N ASN A 214 16.16 -5.03 17.61
CA ASN A 214 16.67 -6.40 17.74
C ASN A 214 16.08 -7.15 18.96
N ALA A 215 15.56 -6.42 19.95
CA ALA A 215 14.95 -7.01 21.14
C ALA A 215 13.50 -7.50 20.92
N VAL A 216 12.90 -7.21 19.77
CA VAL A 216 11.54 -7.63 19.44
C VAL A 216 11.54 -9.09 19.01
N GLY A 217 11.61 -9.99 19.98
CA GLY A 217 10.99 -11.29 19.83
C GLY A 217 9.48 -11.08 19.84
N VAL A 218 8.78 -11.40 18.77
CA VAL A 218 7.32 -11.50 18.81
C VAL A 218 7.00 -12.66 19.74
N GLU A 219 6.39 -12.37 20.89
CA GLU A 219 5.87 -13.40 21.77
C GLU A 219 4.78 -14.17 21.00
N ILE A 220 5.13 -15.37 20.56
CA ILE A 220 4.16 -16.26 19.92
C ILE A 220 3.34 -16.85 21.07
N ALA A 221 2.16 -16.24 21.31
CA ALA A 221 1.22 -16.79 22.27
C ALA A 221 0.91 -18.24 21.89
N PRO A 222 1.01 -19.20 22.83
CA PRO A 222 0.66 -20.59 22.54
C PRO A 222 -0.82 -20.65 22.08
N ARG A 223 -1.09 -21.42 21.05
CA ARG A 223 -2.47 -21.62 20.59
C ARG A 223 -3.29 -22.19 21.73
N GLY A 224 -4.41 -21.54 22.06
CA GLY A 224 -5.36 -22.01 23.06
C GLY A 224 -6.17 -23.23 22.64
N MET A 225 -6.12 -23.61 21.36
CA MET A 225 -6.80 -24.80 20.81
C MET A 225 -5.90 -25.52 19.81
N TRP A 226 -5.99 -26.83 19.77
CA TRP A 226 -5.36 -27.65 18.74
C TRP A 226 -6.00 -27.40 17.37
N PRO A 227 -5.21 -27.42 16.27
CA PRO A 227 -5.79 -27.41 14.94
C PRO A 227 -6.79 -28.55 14.76
N THR A 228 -7.87 -28.27 14.03
CA THR A 228 -8.90 -29.27 13.72
C THR A 228 -8.25 -30.48 13.04
N GLY A 229 -8.50 -31.69 13.54
CA GLY A 229 -7.92 -32.93 13.06
C GLY A 229 -6.67 -33.42 13.79
N LEU A 230 -6.03 -32.62 14.64
CA LEU A 230 -4.91 -33.08 15.49
C LEU A 230 -5.34 -33.53 16.90
N GLN A 231 -6.61 -33.37 17.24
CA GLN A 231 -7.14 -33.76 18.56
C GLN A 231 -7.00 -35.27 18.81
N GLU A 232 -7.14 -36.08 17.75
CA GLU A 232 -7.01 -37.56 17.84
C GLU A 232 -5.55 -38.01 18.01
N LEU A 233 -4.57 -37.21 17.56
CA LEU A 233 -3.13 -37.50 17.68
C LEU A 233 -2.55 -37.08 19.03
N ALA A 234 -3.20 -36.19 19.75
CA ALA A 234 -2.68 -35.60 20.98
C ALA A 234 -2.88 -36.48 22.23
N GLY A 235 -3.68 -37.55 22.15
CA GLY A 235 -3.95 -38.45 23.25
C GLY A 235 -4.66 -37.82 24.47
N GLU A 236 -5.04 -38.62 25.45
CA GLU A 236 -5.76 -38.17 26.67
C GLU A 236 -4.97 -37.20 27.55
N ASN A 237 -3.67 -37.03 27.33
CA ASN A 237 -2.77 -36.14 28.11
C ASN A 237 -2.48 -34.79 27.43
N ALA A 238 -3.19 -34.43 26.36
CA ALA A 238 -3.04 -33.10 25.76
C ALA A 238 -3.50 -32.04 26.77
N PRO A 239 -2.69 -30.99 27.03
CA PRO A 239 -3.12 -29.92 27.93
C PRO A 239 -4.38 -29.28 27.37
N LYS A 240 -5.47 -29.37 28.11
CA LYS A 240 -6.70 -28.62 27.82
C LYS A 240 -6.31 -27.16 27.98
N GLY A 241 -6.23 -26.45 26.86
CA GLY A 241 -5.95 -25.01 26.88
C GLY A 241 -6.93 -24.30 27.82
N LYS A 242 -6.36 -23.49 28.72
CA LYS A 242 -7.12 -22.54 29.54
C LYS A 242 -7.39 -21.29 28.71
#